data_80b0a908654f643216465d97484a81de
#
_entry.id   80b0a908654f643216465d97484a81de
#
_cell.length_a   1.000
_cell.length_b   1.000
_cell.length_c   1.000
_cell.angle_alpha   90.00
_cell.angle_beta   90.00
_cell.angle_gamma   90.00
#
_symmetry.space_group_name_H-M   'P 1'
#
loop_
_entity.id
_entity.type
_entity.pdbx_description
1 polymer ?
#
loop_
_entity_poly.entity_id
_entity_poly.type
_entity_poly.pdbx_seq_one_letter_code
_entity_poly.pdbx_strand_id
1 'polypeptide(L)'
;MVNHFPNHVELTRKDLMAKHLKRALRAAQKAGRAEEAASLAYFPPTFVLPSEGALLLDAFRAEGGVWIFKPVGRAQGRGIFLVSRLAQAEAWLREARAAAGGAAAAGEAPPEAFVAQRYIERPLLVGGRKFDLRLYCAVTSFRPLTAWLYREGFCRFTARRYAGGAAALDDPLVHLTNHAVQKADAGYDAAACDLKWPLPSLRAHLMAAYGDAAADAALGAINAVVVGALRAVAPSIIADRHCAELYGYDVMLDERLKPWLIEVNASPSLSADTAADAALKARLVDDFMSLLGLEGAWADAGGPPSPCGGFDLVWSRDAPQPCAEFPKAASMLGAVNDRASPAFLRVKQRIAAAHAARME
;
A
#
# COMPACT_ATOMS: atom_id res chain seq x y z
N MET A 1 -14.68 -19.37 12.50
CA MET A 1 -14.17 -18.00 12.27
C MET A 1 -14.37 -17.62 10.81
N VAL A 2 -14.70 -16.37 10.50
CA VAL A 2 -14.90 -15.85 9.14
C VAL A 2 -13.72 -14.96 8.80
N ASN A 3 -13.20 -15.08 7.56
CA ASN A 3 -11.99 -14.37 7.11
C ASN A 3 -12.26 -12.96 6.58
N HIS A 4 -13.46 -12.42 6.78
CA HIS A 4 -13.85 -11.05 6.42
C HIS A 4 -14.78 -10.45 7.46
N PHE A 5 -14.59 -9.17 7.76
CA PHE A 5 -15.60 -8.41 8.49
C PHE A 5 -16.77 -8.07 7.57
N PRO A 6 -18.02 -7.97 8.08
CA PRO A 6 -19.22 -7.85 7.24
C PRO A 6 -19.17 -6.74 6.19
N ASN A 7 -18.52 -5.61 6.53
CA ASN A 7 -18.36 -4.47 5.62
C ASN A 7 -16.90 -4.08 5.39
N HIS A 8 -16.00 -5.06 5.25
CA HIS A 8 -14.58 -4.86 4.98
C HIS A 8 -14.30 -3.97 3.75
N VAL A 9 -15.27 -3.83 2.86
CA VAL A 9 -15.21 -2.95 1.68
C VAL A 9 -14.97 -1.48 2.03
N GLU A 10 -15.29 -1.05 3.25
CA GLU A 10 -15.01 0.32 3.72
C GLU A 10 -13.52 0.66 3.70
N LEU A 11 -12.64 -0.34 3.87
CA LEU A 11 -11.19 -0.19 3.76
C LEU A 11 -10.67 -0.53 2.36
N THR A 12 -11.29 -1.49 1.67
CA THR A 12 -10.69 -2.14 0.49
C THR A 12 -11.21 -1.60 -0.85
N ARG A 13 -12.38 -0.96 -0.88
CA ARG A 13 -12.84 -0.22 -2.06
C ARG A 13 -12.19 1.15 -2.11
N LYS A 14 -11.62 1.50 -3.25
CA LYS A 14 -10.85 2.74 -3.47
C LYS A 14 -11.62 4.01 -3.11
N ASP A 15 -12.90 4.08 -3.47
CA ASP A 15 -13.78 5.21 -3.20
C ASP A 15 -14.14 5.35 -1.72
N LEU A 16 -14.46 4.22 -1.05
CA LEU A 16 -14.81 4.21 0.38
C LEU A 16 -13.58 4.51 1.25
N MET A 17 -12.45 3.88 0.96
CA MET A 17 -11.18 4.18 1.62
C MET A 17 -10.83 5.68 1.50
N ALA A 18 -10.90 6.25 0.29
CA ALA A 18 -10.65 7.67 0.07
C ALA A 18 -11.58 8.56 0.90
N LYS A 19 -12.87 8.21 0.99
CA LYS A 19 -13.86 8.91 1.80
C LYS A 19 -13.48 8.91 3.29
N HIS A 20 -13.09 7.76 3.84
CA HIS A 20 -12.73 7.64 5.25
C HIS A 20 -11.44 8.40 5.58
N LEU A 21 -10.41 8.28 4.74
CA LEU A 21 -9.13 8.96 4.93
C LEU A 21 -9.30 10.49 4.84
N LYS A 22 -10.05 10.98 3.84
CA LYS A 22 -10.39 12.42 3.73
C LYS A 22 -11.18 12.91 4.95
N ARG A 23 -12.12 12.11 5.46
CA ARG A 23 -12.90 12.45 6.66
C ARG A 23 -12.01 12.55 7.90
N ALA A 24 -11.11 11.59 8.11
CA ALA A 24 -10.17 11.58 9.23
C ALA A 24 -9.24 12.81 9.18
N LEU A 25 -8.66 13.09 8.01
CA LEU A 25 -7.81 14.27 7.81
C LEU A 25 -8.54 15.59 8.09
N ARG A 26 -9.74 15.77 7.54
CA ARG A 26 -10.57 16.96 7.79
C ARG A 26 -10.94 17.11 9.26
N ALA A 27 -11.26 16.01 9.96
CA ALA A 27 -11.55 16.02 11.37
C ALA A 27 -10.36 16.47 12.22
N ALA A 28 -9.15 15.98 11.92
CA ALA A 28 -7.91 16.39 12.57
C ALA A 28 -7.62 17.89 12.33
N GLN A 29 -7.75 18.35 11.08
CA GLN A 29 -7.55 19.75 10.71
C GLN A 29 -8.56 20.67 11.43
N LYS A 30 -9.85 20.32 11.41
CA LYS A 30 -10.91 21.10 12.07
C LYS A 30 -10.72 21.17 13.59
N ALA A 31 -10.17 20.14 14.20
CA ALA A 31 -9.87 20.08 15.63
C ALA A 31 -8.54 20.75 16.00
N GLY A 32 -7.80 21.35 15.05
CA GLY A 32 -6.51 21.99 15.28
C GLY A 32 -5.38 21.01 15.62
N ARG A 33 -5.56 19.70 15.38
CA ARG A 33 -4.58 18.65 15.67
C ARG A 33 -3.58 18.52 14.52
N ALA A 34 -2.68 19.50 14.43
CA ALA A 34 -1.76 19.65 13.29
C ALA A 34 -0.85 18.43 13.08
N GLU A 35 -0.30 17.86 14.15
CA GLU A 35 0.56 16.66 14.07
C GLU A 35 -0.21 15.44 13.57
N GLU A 36 -1.44 15.23 14.04
CA GLU A 36 -2.29 14.15 13.55
C GLU A 36 -2.68 14.37 12.09
N ALA A 37 -3.00 15.59 11.68
CA ALA A 37 -3.28 15.91 10.28
C ALA A 37 -2.06 15.65 9.40
N ALA A 38 -0.86 16.02 9.84
CA ALA A 38 0.39 15.72 9.14
C ALA A 38 0.65 14.21 9.04
N SER A 39 0.37 13.45 10.10
CA SER A 39 0.51 11.98 10.12
C SER A 39 -0.47 11.27 9.19
N LEU A 40 -1.59 11.91 8.82
CA LEU A 40 -2.57 11.38 7.87
C LEU A 40 -2.28 11.77 6.39
N ALA A 41 -1.24 12.58 6.14
CA ALA A 41 -0.87 13.04 4.79
C ALA A 41 -0.09 11.99 3.97
N TYR A 42 -0.33 10.73 4.21
CA TYR A 42 0.24 9.58 3.48
C TYR A 42 -0.63 9.08 2.32
N PHE A 43 -1.79 9.66 2.14
CA PHE A 43 -2.69 9.30 1.04
C PHE A 43 -2.71 10.44 0.02
N PRO A 44 -2.38 10.18 -1.25
CA PRO A 44 -2.39 11.23 -2.25
C PRO A 44 -3.78 11.84 -2.44
N PRO A 45 -3.91 13.14 -2.77
CA PRO A 45 -5.19 13.75 -3.08
C PRO A 45 -5.99 12.89 -4.06
N THR A 46 -7.23 12.56 -3.69
CA THR A 46 -8.06 11.61 -4.44
C THR A 46 -9.49 12.12 -4.54
N PHE A 47 -10.09 12.04 -5.72
CA PHE A 47 -11.45 12.45 -6.01
C PHE A 47 -12.26 11.27 -6.56
N VAL A 48 -13.49 11.12 -6.08
CA VAL A 48 -14.43 10.10 -6.57
C VAL A 48 -15.19 10.66 -7.76
N LEU A 49 -15.13 9.96 -8.90
CA LEU A 49 -15.69 10.42 -10.14
C LEU A 49 -16.94 9.59 -10.55
N PRO A 50 -17.93 10.24 -11.15
CA PRO A 50 -17.95 11.64 -11.61
C PRO A 50 -18.38 12.66 -10.55
N SER A 51 -18.75 12.25 -9.33
CA SER A 51 -19.38 13.10 -8.31
C SER A 51 -18.50 14.27 -7.84
N GLU A 52 -17.18 14.04 -7.63
CA GLU A 52 -16.22 15.07 -7.23
C GLU A 52 -15.45 15.67 -8.42
N GLY A 53 -15.99 15.56 -9.65
CA GLY A 53 -15.32 16.02 -10.86
C GLY A 53 -15.00 17.52 -10.88
N ALA A 54 -15.86 18.36 -10.31
CA ALA A 54 -15.58 19.82 -10.22
C ALA A 54 -14.35 20.07 -9.32
N LEU A 55 -14.26 19.38 -8.17
CA LEU A 55 -13.11 19.51 -7.25
C LEU A 55 -11.81 19.01 -7.89
N LEU A 56 -11.87 17.97 -8.71
CA LEU A 56 -10.72 17.49 -9.49
C LEU A 56 -10.24 18.58 -10.48
N LEU A 57 -11.16 19.21 -11.23
CA LEU A 57 -10.79 20.25 -12.18
C LEU A 57 -10.19 21.46 -11.49
N ASP A 58 -10.70 21.85 -10.33
CA ASP A 58 -10.15 22.96 -9.55
C ASP A 58 -8.74 22.62 -9.03
N ALA A 59 -8.52 21.40 -8.52
CA ALA A 59 -7.19 20.94 -8.14
C ALA A 59 -6.24 20.89 -9.34
N PHE A 60 -6.73 20.46 -10.51
CA PHE A 60 -5.94 20.43 -11.74
C PHE A 60 -5.52 21.85 -12.19
N ARG A 61 -6.41 22.84 -12.07
CA ARG A 61 -6.10 24.25 -12.41
C ARG A 61 -5.09 24.86 -11.43
N ALA A 62 -5.22 24.53 -10.15
CA ALA A 62 -4.36 25.07 -9.09
C ALA A 62 -2.94 24.48 -9.10
N GLU A 63 -2.82 23.17 -9.29
CA GLU A 63 -1.56 22.45 -9.05
C GLU A 63 -0.96 21.82 -10.33
N GLY A 64 -1.76 21.66 -11.38
CA GLY A 64 -1.35 20.94 -12.60
C GLY A 64 -0.99 19.47 -12.31
N GLY A 65 0.08 18.99 -12.98
CA GLY A 65 0.72 17.69 -12.77
C GLY A 65 -0.06 16.51 -13.31
N VAL A 66 0.33 15.30 -12.92
CA VAL A 66 -0.24 14.05 -13.43
C VAL A 66 -1.23 13.46 -12.44
N TRP A 67 -2.34 12.94 -12.96
CA TRP A 67 -3.37 12.25 -12.20
C TRP A 67 -3.56 10.85 -12.75
N ILE A 68 -3.70 9.87 -11.84
CA ILE A 68 -3.99 8.47 -12.19
C ILE A 68 -5.47 8.19 -11.97
N PHE A 69 -6.14 7.72 -13.02
CA PHE A 69 -7.55 7.33 -13.00
C PHE A 69 -7.65 5.83 -12.83
N LYS A 70 -8.38 5.40 -11.80
CA LYS A 70 -8.50 3.98 -11.43
C LYS A 70 -9.98 3.60 -11.32
N PRO A 71 -10.45 2.56 -12.02
CA PRO A 71 -11.79 2.01 -11.82
C PRO A 71 -11.94 1.51 -10.37
N VAL A 72 -13.10 1.77 -9.76
CA VAL A 72 -13.36 1.36 -8.37
C VAL A 72 -13.50 -0.15 -8.25
N GLY A 73 -14.20 -0.78 -9.21
CA GLY A 73 -14.55 -2.20 -9.17
C GLY A 73 -13.50 -3.14 -9.79
N ARG A 74 -12.41 -2.61 -10.37
CA ARG A 74 -11.39 -3.44 -11.03
C ARG A 74 -10.12 -3.58 -10.23
N ALA A 75 -9.46 -4.73 -10.41
CA ALA A 75 -8.17 -5.06 -9.83
C ALA A 75 -7.11 -5.29 -10.92
N GLN A 76 -5.86 -5.54 -10.51
CA GLN A 76 -4.75 -5.93 -11.39
C GLN A 76 -4.34 -4.88 -12.43
N GLY A 77 -4.60 -3.60 -12.18
CA GLY A 77 -4.23 -2.51 -13.10
C GLY A 77 -5.15 -2.34 -14.30
N ARG A 78 -6.22 -3.13 -14.43
CA ARG A 78 -7.15 -3.07 -15.57
C ARG A 78 -7.89 -1.74 -15.60
N GLY A 79 -7.83 -1.05 -16.77
CA GLY A 79 -8.53 0.21 -16.99
C GLY A 79 -7.93 1.40 -16.25
N ILE A 80 -6.71 1.28 -15.71
CA ILE A 80 -5.96 2.40 -15.14
C ILE A 80 -5.26 3.17 -16.27
N PHE A 81 -5.32 4.50 -16.20
CA PHE A 81 -4.62 5.38 -17.14
C PHE A 81 -4.19 6.69 -16.46
N LEU A 82 -3.24 7.39 -17.06
CA LEU A 82 -2.71 8.65 -16.59
C LEU A 82 -3.28 9.82 -17.39
N VAL A 83 -3.52 10.93 -16.71
CA VAL A 83 -4.03 12.19 -17.27
C VAL A 83 -3.12 13.31 -16.83
N SER A 84 -2.53 14.05 -17.79
CA SER A 84 -1.59 15.15 -17.51
C SER A 84 -2.10 16.50 -17.99
N ARG A 85 -3.23 16.55 -18.71
CA ARG A 85 -3.79 17.79 -19.26
C ARG A 85 -5.22 17.99 -18.78
N LEU A 86 -5.54 19.20 -18.36
CA LEU A 86 -6.88 19.60 -17.92
C LEU A 86 -7.96 19.22 -18.95
N ALA A 87 -7.71 19.47 -20.23
CA ALA A 87 -8.65 19.16 -21.30
C ALA A 87 -8.99 17.66 -21.41
N GLN A 88 -8.03 16.78 -21.09
CA GLN A 88 -8.29 15.33 -21.03
C GLN A 88 -9.23 14.98 -19.89
N ALA A 89 -9.02 15.57 -18.71
CA ALA A 89 -9.89 15.36 -17.54
C ALA A 89 -11.31 15.91 -17.82
N GLU A 90 -11.43 17.08 -18.43
CA GLU A 90 -12.72 17.67 -18.81
C GLU A 90 -13.47 16.81 -19.85
N ALA A 91 -12.77 16.32 -20.87
CA ALA A 91 -13.35 15.43 -21.88
C ALA A 91 -13.87 14.14 -21.23
N TRP A 92 -13.04 13.48 -20.43
CA TRP A 92 -13.42 12.25 -19.74
C TRP A 92 -14.65 12.44 -18.82
N LEU A 93 -14.67 13.52 -18.03
CA LEU A 93 -15.80 13.83 -17.14
C LEU A 93 -17.08 14.10 -17.91
N ARG A 94 -17.01 14.74 -19.08
CA ARG A 94 -18.15 14.98 -19.96
C ARG A 94 -18.74 13.65 -20.48
N GLU A 95 -17.87 12.76 -20.96
CA GLU A 95 -18.25 11.44 -21.43
C GLU A 95 -18.84 10.57 -20.31
N ALA A 96 -18.22 10.55 -19.13
CA ALA A 96 -18.71 9.79 -17.99
C ALA A 96 -20.10 10.26 -17.52
N ARG A 97 -20.36 11.59 -17.54
CA ARG A 97 -21.67 12.16 -17.20
C ARG A 97 -22.72 11.83 -18.25
N ALA A 98 -22.36 11.90 -19.53
CA ALA A 98 -23.25 11.53 -20.62
C ALA A 98 -23.65 10.05 -20.55
N ALA A 99 -22.68 9.16 -20.30
CA ALA A 99 -22.93 7.73 -20.11
C ALA A 99 -23.86 7.46 -18.92
N ALA A 100 -23.64 8.15 -17.79
CA ALA A 100 -24.50 8.03 -16.60
C ALA A 100 -25.93 8.51 -16.85
N GLY A 101 -26.12 9.61 -17.59
CA GLY A 101 -27.41 10.13 -18.00
C GLY A 101 -28.14 9.19 -18.95
N GLY A 102 -27.42 8.60 -19.92
CA GLY A 102 -27.97 7.61 -20.86
C GLY A 102 -28.42 6.34 -20.17
N ALA A 103 -27.60 5.77 -19.26
CA ALA A 103 -27.95 4.59 -18.48
C ALA A 103 -29.17 4.84 -17.58
N ALA A 104 -29.25 5.99 -16.93
CA ALA A 104 -30.40 6.37 -16.10
C ALA A 104 -31.68 6.48 -16.96
N ALA A 105 -31.62 7.06 -18.14
CA ALA A 105 -32.74 7.17 -19.05
C ALA A 105 -33.20 5.81 -19.57
N ALA A 106 -32.28 4.85 -19.73
CA ALA A 106 -32.56 3.48 -20.15
C ALA A 106 -33.02 2.55 -19.02
N GLY A 107 -32.96 3.00 -17.74
CA GLY A 107 -33.21 2.16 -16.59
C GLY A 107 -32.08 1.14 -16.30
N GLU A 108 -30.90 1.38 -16.82
CA GLU A 108 -29.73 0.52 -16.68
C GLU A 108 -28.90 0.89 -15.46
N ALA A 109 -28.02 -0.02 -15.05
CA ALA A 109 -27.08 0.24 -13.98
C ALA A 109 -26.13 1.40 -14.35
N PRO A 110 -25.75 2.27 -13.38
CA PRO A 110 -24.83 3.36 -13.64
C PRO A 110 -23.47 2.81 -14.11
N PRO A 111 -22.76 3.55 -14.98
CA PRO A 111 -21.42 3.16 -15.42
C PRO A 111 -20.47 3.07 -14.24
N GLU A 112 -19.39 2.31 -14.41
CA GLU A 112 -18.38 2.09 -13.38
C GLU A 112 -17.82 3.41 -12.84
N ALA A 113 -17.80 3.54 -11.51
CA ALA A 113 -17.19 4.68 -10.85
C ALA A 113 -15.66 4.60 -10.90
N PHE A 114 -15.01 5.75 -10.91
CA PHE A 114 -13.56 5.90 -10.89
C PHE A 114 -13.11 6.72 -9.70
N VAL A 115 -11.84 6.57 -9.34
CA VAL A 115 -11.12 7.54 -8.52
C VAL A 115 -10.03 8.19 -9.37
N ALA A 116 -9.90 9.52 -9.29
CA ALA A 116 -8.75 10.24 -9.78
C ALA A 116 -7.86 10.58 -8.60
N GLN A 117 -6.62 10.10 -8.63
CA GLN A 117 -5.65 10.28 -7.55
C GLN A 117 -4.41 11.00 -8.08
N ARG A 118 -3.85 11.91 -7.26
CA ARG A 118 -2.57 12.55 -7.59
C ARG A 118 -1.51 11.48 -7.82
N TYR A 119 -0.86 11.51 -8.98
CA TYR A 119 0.20 10.56 -9.30
C TYR A 119 1.47 10.91 -8.54
N ILE A 120 2.20 9.89 -8.08
CA ILE A 120 3.49 10.06 -7.42
C ILE A 120 4.56 10.13 -8.51
N GLU A 121 4.87 11.36 -8.94
CA GLU A 121 5.74 11.63 -10.09
C GLU A 121 7.21 11.39 -9.80
N ARG A 122 7.61 11.44 -8.53
CA ARG A 122 8.99 11.20 -8.06
C ARG A 122 9.04 10.03 -7.08
N PRO A 123 8.77 8.79 -7.56
CA PRO A 123 8.89 7.62 -6.72
C PRO A 123 10.35 7.32 -6.42
N LEU A 124 10.62 6.64 -5.30
CA LEU A 124 11.92 6.03 -5.07
C LEU A 124 12.17 4.99 -6.16
N LEU A 125 13.38 5.02 -6.72
CA LEU A 125 13.79 4.10 -7.76
C LEU A 125 14.94 3.21 -7.28
N VAL A 126 14.91 1.93 -7.62
CA VAL A 126 16.03 1.01 -7.46
C VAL A 126 16.44 0.51 -8.83
N GLY A 127 17.70 0.72 -9.18
CA GLY A 127 18.19 0.42 -10.53
C GLY A 127 17.47 1.19 -11.65
N GLY A 128 16.92 2.38 -11.33
CA GLY A 128 16.13 3.19 -12.26
C GLY A 128 14.71 2.66 -12.51
N ARG A 129 14.25 1.67 -11.75
CA ARG A 129 12.92 1.08 -11.88
C ARG A 129 12.02 1.53 -10.71
N LYS A 130 10.77 1.82 -11.03
CA LYS A 130 9.72 2.08 -10.06
C LYS A 130 9.31 0.78 -9.39
N PHE A 131 8.94 0.86 -8.11
CA PHE A 131 8.41 -0.29 -7.37
C PHE A 131 7.35 0.15 -6.36
N ASP A 132 6.57 -0.80 -5.92
CA ASP A 132 5.74 -0.70 -4.74
C ASP A 132 5.99 -1.88 -3.81
N LEU A 133 5.44 -1.79 -2.60
CA LEU A 133 5.57 -2.78 -1.53
C LEU A 133 4.23 -3.49 -1.35
N ARG A 134 4.24 -4.83 -1.38
CA ARG A 134 3.14 -5.66 -0.89
C ARG A 134 3.45 -6.07 0.54
N LEU A 135 2.64 -5.58 1.48
CA LEU A 135 2.72 -5.89 2.90
C LEU A 135 1.47 -6.63 3.35
N TYR A 136 1.57 -7.37 4.45
CA TYR A 136 0.46 -8.13 5.00
C TYR A 136 0.14 -7.67 6.41
N CYS A 137 -1.13 -7.35 6.64
CA CYS A 137 -1.62 -6.91 7.94
C CYS A 137 -2.82 -7.76 8.35
N ALA A 138 -2.73 -8.40 9.51
CA ALA A 138 -3.86 -9.12 10.11
C ALA A 138 -4.59 -8.21 11.10
N VAL A 139 -5.91 -8.20 11.04
CA VAL A 139 -6.77 -7.55 12.02
C VAL A 139 -7.61 -8.62 12.70
N THR A 140 -7.40 -8.79 13.99
CA THR A 140 -8.12 -9.78 14.80
C THR A 140 -9.34 -9.19 15.50
N SER A 141 -9.40 -7.86 15.61
CA SER A 141 -10.57 -7.14 16.13
C SER A 141 -10.58 -5.70 15.63
N PHE A 142 -11.77 -5.13 15.40
CA PHE A 142 -11.95 -3.70 15.19
C PHE A 142 -12.49 -2.97 16.42
N ARG A 143 -12.97 -3.69 17.45
CA ARG A 143 -13.47 -3.11 18.71
C ARG A 143 -13.17 -4.02 19.91
N PRO A 144 -12.06 -3.73 20.63
CA PRO A 144 -11.02 -2.75 20.36
C PRO A 144 -10.20 -3.12 19.12
N LEU A 145 -9.69 -2.10 18.41
CA LEU A 145 -8.83 -2.35 17.25
C LEU A 145 -7.56 -3.08 17.71
N THR A 146 -7.28 -4.21 17.07
CA THR A 146 -6.08 -5.03 17.29
C THR A 146 -5.53 -5.43 15.94
N ALA A 147 -4.33 -4.94 15.63
CA ALA A 147 -3.71 -5.09 14.31
C ALA A 147 -2.27 -5.57 14.42
N TRP A 148 -1.91 -6.46 13.51
CA TRP A 148 -0.64 -7.16 13.45
C TRP A 148 -0.04 -6.99 12.07
N LEU A 149 1.23 -6.61 11.99
CA LEU A 149 1.93 -6.43 10.72
C LEU A 149 2.96 -7.55 10.54
N TYR A 150 2.91 -8.21 9.38
CA TYR A 150 3.84 -9.28 9.05
C TYR A 150 5.19 -8.69 8.64
N ARG A 151 6.28 -9.23 9.20
CA ARG A 151 7.65 -8.73 8.95
C ARG A 151 8.10 -8.89 7.52
N GLU A 152 7.62 -9.96 6.86
CA GLU A 152 7.96 -10.26 5.49
C GLU A 152 6.91 -9.69 4.52
N GLY A 153 7.37 -9.43 3.32
CA GLY A 153 6.62 -8.95 2.19
C GLY A 153 7.54 -8.87 1.00
N PHE A 154 7.15 -8.20 -0.04
CA PHE A 154 7.99 -8.04 -1.22
C PHE A 154 7.73 -6.74 -1.96
N CYS A 155 8.75 -6.31 -2.70
CA CYS A 155 8.66 -5.23 -3.68
C CYS A 155 8.25 -5.80 -5.04
N ARG A 156 7.43 -5.05 -5.78
CA ARG A 156 7.07 -5.34 -7.17
C ARG A 156 7.65 -4.26 -8.06
N PHE A 157 8.54 -4.64 -8.96
CA PHE A 157 9.21 -3.72 -9.86
C PHE A 157 8.51 -3.64 -11.21
N THR A 158 8.64 -2.47 -11.85
CA THR A 158 8.30 -2.33 -13.27
C THR A 158 9.35 -3.03 -14.14
N ALA A 159 8.92 -3.65 -15.24
CA ALA A 159 9.83 -4.30 -16.19
C ALA A 159 10.74 -3.27 -16.89
N ARG A 160 10.22 -2.08 -17.14
CA ARG A 160 10.93 -0.97 -17.79
C ARG A 160 11.44 0.05 -16.76
N ARG A 161 12.51 0.74 -17.12
CA ARG A 161 13.01 1.86 -16.32
C ARG A 161 11.97 2.97 -16.26
N TYR A 162 11.85 3.60 -15.12
CA TYR A 162 10.96 4.74 -14.93
C TYR A 162 11.44 5.92 -15.77
N ALA A 163 10.53 6.46 -16.54
CA ALA A 163 10.75 7.68 -17.30
C ALA A 163 9.62 8.66 -16.95
N GLY A 164 9.99 9.82 -16.48
CA GLY A 164 9.07 10.95 -16.33
C GLY A 164 8.85 11.63 -17.68
N GLY A 165 7.72 12.32 -17.83
CA GLY A 165 7.41 13.12 -19.01
C GLY A 165 6.28 12.57 -19.87
N ALA A 166 5.73 13.44 -20.73
CA ALA A 166 4.49 13.17 -21.47
C ALA A 166 4.57 11.95 -22.39
N ALA A 167 5.73 11.66 -22.96
CA ALA A 167 5.92 10.56 -23.92
C ALA A 167 5.83 9.16 -23.28
N ALA A 168 6.08 9.05 -21.96
CA ALA A 168 6.05 7.78 -21.26
C ALA A 168 4.72 7.50 -20.55
N LEU A 169 3.83 8.49 -20.45
CA LEU A 169 2.59 8.39 -19.66
C LEU A 169 1.62 7.31 -20.16
N ASP A 170 1.67 6.98 -21.45
CA ASP A 170 0.81 5.98 -22.06
C ASP A 170 1.39 4.55 -21.95
N ASP A 171 2.62 4.39 -21.41
CA ASP A 171 3.23 3.07 -21.23
C ASP A 171 2.96 2.48 -19.85
N PRO A 172 2.03 1.53 -19.72
CA PRO A 172 1.70 0.92 -18.43
C PRO A 172 2.87 0.14 -17.83
N LEU A 173 3.84 -0.32 -18.63
CA LEU A 173 5.02 -1.07 -18.18
C LEU A 173 6.04 -0.21 -17.44
N VAL A 174 5.95 1.12 -17.62
CA VAL A 174 6.78 2.11 -16.91
C VAL A 174 6.12 2.54 -15.59
N HIS A 175 4.77 2.60 -15.57
CA HIS A 175 4.04 3.28 -14.50
C HIS A 175 3.31 2.37 -13.53
N LEU A 176 2.88 1.17 -13.96
CA LEU A 176 2.10 0.24 -13.14
C LEU A 176 2.97 -0.92 -12.67
N THR A 177 2.98 -1.16 -11.37
CA THR A 177 3.74 -2.24 -10.72
C THR A 177 2.96 -3.56 -10.63
N ASN A 178 1.70 -3.56 -11.10
CA ASN A 178 0.83 -4.74 -11.08
C ASN A 178 1.43 -5.89 -11.88
N HIS A 179 1.65 -7.02 -11.24
CA HIS A 179 2.29 -8.19 -11.85
C HIS A 179 1.58 -8.67 -13.13
N ALA A 180 0.24 -8.62 -13.18
CA ALA A 180 -0.51 -8.98 -14.38
C ALA A 180 -0.21 -8.06 -15.58
N VAL A 181 0.07 -6.77 -15.34
CA VAL A 181 0.46 -5.83 -16.38
C VAL A 181 1.87 -6.15 -16.85
N GLN A 182 2.80 -6.39 -15.93
CA GLN A 182 4.19 -6.66 -16.25
C GLN A 182 4.38 -7.97 -17.01
N LYS A 183 3.59 -9.01 -16.71
CA LYS A 183 3.58 -10.28 -17.46
C LYS A 183 3.07 -10.16 -18.90
N ALA A 184 2.35 -9.11 -19.23
CA ALA A 184 1.87 -8.89 -20.60
C ALA A 184 2.93 -8.34 -21.56
N ASP A 185 4.12 -7.98 -21.05
CA ASP A 185 5.24 -7.57 -21.91
C ASP A 185 5.77 -8.78 -22.71
N ALA A 186 5.84 -8.62 -24.03
CA ALA A 186 6.38 -9.66 -24.93
C ALA A 186 7.85 -10.04 -24.61
N GLY A 187 8.60 -9.16 -23.93
CA GLY A 187 9.95 -9.40 -23.44
C GLY A 187 10.04 -9.96 -22.02
N TYR A 188 8.90 -10.30 -21.39
CA TYR A 188 8.89 -10.83 -20.03
C TYR A 188 9.48 -12.25 -19.98
N ASP A 189 10.67 -12.38 -19.40
CA ASP A 189 11.27 -13.67 -19.06
C ASP A 189 11.23 -13.85 -17.52
N ALA A 190 10.41 -14.77 -17.07
CA ALA A 190 10.25 -15.07 -15.64
C ALA A 190 11.54 -15.56 -14.97
N ALA A 191 12.46 -16.18 -15.74
CA ALA A 191 13.73 -16.69 -15.25
C ALA A 191 14.83 -15.61 -15.21
N ALA A 192 14.79 -14.65 -16.14
CA ALA A 192 15.79 -13.60 -16.26
C ALA A 192 15.40 -12.30 -15.56
N CYS A 193 14.12 -12.06 -15.30
CA CYS A 193 13.61 -10.80 -14.77
C CYS A 193 12.99 -11.01 -13.39
N ASP A 194 13.82 -10.94 -12.33
CA ASP A 194 13.32 -10.94 -10.95
C ASP A 194 12.66 -9.58 -10.64
N LEU A 195 11.35 -9.49 -10.96
CA LEU A 195 10.53 -8.30 -10.67
C LEU A 195 10.02 -8.26 -9.22
N LYS A 196 10.44 -9.21 -8.39
CA LYS A 196 10.08 -9.26 -6.97
C LYS A 196 11.33 -9.32 -6.11
N TRP A 197 11.46 -8.39 -5.19
CA TRP A 197 12.47 -8.46 -4.13
C TRP A 197 11.81 -8.77 -2.79
N PRO A 198 12.38 -9.68 -1.98
CA PRO A 198 11.98 -9.82 -0.59
C PRO A 198 12.16 -8.49 0.17
N LEU A 199 11.27 -8.21 1.11
CA LEU A 199 11.35 -6.97 1.91
C LEU A 199 12.69 -6.83 2.66
N PRO A 200 13.32 -7.91 3.18
CA PRO A 200 14.67 -7.83 3.74
C PRO A 200 15.73 -7.27 2.78
N SER A 201 15.62 -7.58 1.48
CA SER A 201 16.55 -7.04 0.47
C SER A 201 16.36 -5.53 0.29
N LEU A 202 15.11 -5.05 0.29
CA LEU A 202 14.85 -3.61 0.28
C LEU A 202 15.41 -2.95 1.54
N ARG A 203 15.16 -3.52 2.72
CA ARG A 203 15.70 -2.99 3.98
C ARG A 203 17.22 -2.85 3.91
N ALA A 204 17.93 -3.90 3.47
CA ALA A 204 19.37 -3.88 3.29
C ALA A 204 19.82 -2.80 2.29
N HIS A 205 19.07 -2.62 1.19
CA HIS A 205 19.33 -1.57 0.21
C HIS A 205 19.17 -0.17 0.82
N LEU A 206 18.07 0.08 1.54
CA LEU A 206 17.83 1.37 2.20
C LEU A 206 18.92 1.68 3.25
N MET A 207 19.31 0.70 4.06
CA MET A 207 20.38 0.86 5.05
C MET A 207 21.73 1.17 4.40
N ALA A 208 22.02 0.54 3.25
CA ALA A 208 23.26 0.78 2.53
C ALA A 208 23.29 2.15 1.81
N ALA A 209 22.13 2.56 1.24
CA ALA A 209 22.04 3.78 0.43
C ALA A 209 21.82 5.04 1.28
N TYR A 210 21.05 4.94 2.40
CA TYR A 210 20.60 6.09 3.20
C TYR A 210 21.00 6.02 4.68
N GLY A 211 21.62 4.91 5.10
CA GLY A 211 21.99 4.65 6.49
C GLY A 211 20.85 4.02 7.29
N ASP A 212 21.23 3.40 8.43
CA ASP A 212 20.34 2.60 9.27
C ASP A 212 19.17 3.45 9.84
N ALA A 213 19.48 4.66 10.32
CA ALA A 213 18.45 5.54 10.90
C ALA A 213 17.37 5.97 9.88
N ALA A 214 17.77 6.31 8.65
CA ALA A 214 16.83 6.70 7.61
C ALA A 214 15.99 5.50 7.15
N ALA A 215 16.58 4.33 7.03
CA ALA A 215 15.88 3.09 6.70
C ALA A 215 14.84 2.72 7.78
N ASP A 216 15.24 2.76 9.06
CA ASP A 216 14.34 2.47 10.18
C ASP A 216 13.21 3.51 10.27
N ALA A 217 13.49 4.79 10.04
CA ALA A 217 12.47 5.84 10.00
C ALA A 217 11.46 5.63 8.85
N ALA A 218 11.92 5.29 7.65
CA ALA A 218 11.05 5.02 6.50
C ALA A 218 10.14 3.80 6.75
N LEU A 219 10.71 2.70 7.26
CA LEU A 219 9.96 1.49 7.58
C LEU A 219 9.01 1.70 8.76
N GLY A 220 9.40 2.51 9.76
CA GLY A 220 8.53 2.95 10.85
C GLY A 220 7.35 3.79 10.35
N ALA A 221 7.61 4.70 9.40
CA ALA A 221 6.56 5.50 8.78
C ALA A 221 5.55 4.63 7.99
N ILE A 222 5.97 3.51 7.40
CA ILE A 222 5.06 2.54 6.77
C ILE A 222 4.11 1.92 7.81
N ASN A 223 4.60 1.55 9.00
CA ASN A 223 3.74 1.05 10.07
C ASN A 223 2.68 2.10 10.44
N ALA A 224 3.06 3.37 10.54
CA ALA A 224 2.13 4.46 10.82
C ALA A 224 1.06 4.63 9.74
N VAL A 225 1.40 4.42 8.46
CA VAL A 225 0.45 4.41 7.34
C VAL A 225 -0.59 3.29 7.51
N VAL A 226 -0.15 2.07 7.81
CA VAL A 226 -1.04 0.92 8.01
C VAL A 226 -1.99 1.16 9.17
N VAL A 227 -1.47 1.54 10.32
CA VAL A 227 -2.27 1.82 11.53
C VAL A 227 -3.20 3.02 11.31
N GLY A 228 -2.72 4.08 10.68
CA GLY A 228 -3.51 5.26 10.36
C GLY A 228 -4.72 4.95 9.48
N ALA A 229 -4.53 4.11 8.45
CA ALA A 229 -5.61 3.68 7.58
C ALA A 229 -6.67 2.84 8.33
N LEU A 230 -6.23 1.90 9.17
CA LEU A 230 -7.14 1.10 10.01
C LEU A 230 -7.92 1.97 10.98
N ARG A 231 -7.28 2.90 11.67
CA ARG A 231 -7.94 3.82 12.61
C ARG A 231 -8.96 4.73 11.94
N ALA A 232 -8.69 5.17 10.71
CA ALA A 232 -9.61 6.01 9.95
C ALA A 232 -10.93 5.29 9.60
N VAL A 233 -10.87 3.98 9.35
CA VAL A 233 -12.05 3.18 8.98
C VAL A 233 -12.70 2.46 10.16
N ALA A 234 -11.97 2.18 11.24
CA ALA A 234 -12.44 1.39 12.39
C ALA A 234 -13.80 1.82 12.94
N PRO A 235 -14.14 3.13 13.05
CA PRO A 235 -15.46 3.56 13.50
C PRO A 235 -16.61 3.10 12.62
N SER A 236 -16.33 2.79 11.34
CA SER A 236 -17.35 2.39 10.35
C SER A 236 -17.40 0.88 10.14
N ILE A 237 -16.42 0.11 10.61
CA ILE A 237 -16.42 -1.34 10.48
C ILE A 237 -17.38 -1.97 11.51
N ILE A 238 -18.17 -2.93 11.03
CA ILE A 238 -19.01 -3.78 11.88
C ILE A 238 -18.10 -4.81 12.55
N ALA A 239 -17.87 -4.62 13.84
CA ALA A 239 -17.04 -5.52 14.62
C ALA A 239 -17.81 -6.81 14.94
N ASP A 240 -17.18 -7.96 14.67
CA ASP A 240 -17.67 -9.27 15.01
C ASP A 240 -16.49 -10.11 15.56
N ARG A 241 -16.68 -10.68 16.75
CA ARG A 241 -15.65 -11.52 17.42
C ARG A 241 -15.31 -12.82 16.68
N HIS A 242 -16.15 -13.24 15.74
CA HIS A 242 -15.94 -14.42 14.93
C HIS A 242 -15.22 -14.10 13.60
N CYS A 243 -14.87 -12.83 13.38
CA CYS A 243 -14.17 -12.37 12.19
C CYS A 243 -12.73 -12.01 12.51
N ALA A 244 -11.84 -12.36 11.57
CA ALA A 244 -10.49 -11.85 11.49
C ALA A 244 -10.13 -11.75 10.01
N GLU A 245 -9.30 -10.78 9.64
CA GLU A 245 -9.02 -10.56 8.22
C GLU A 245 -7.55 -10.26 7.96
N LEU A 246 -7.03 -10.89 6.91
CA LEU A 246 -5.69 -10.66 6.40
C LEU A 246 -5.77 -9.71 5.20
N TYR A 247 -5.23 -8.51 5.34
CA TYR A 247 -5.17 -7.50 4.31
C TYR A 247 -3.83 -7.46 3.60
N GLY A 248 -3.85 -7.16 2.30
CA GLY A 248 -2.67 -6.83 1.52
C GLY A 248 -2.58 -5.32 1.28
N TYR A 249 -1.60 -4.66 1.88
CA TYR A 249 -1.34 -3.24 1.70
C TYR A 249 -0.35 -3.01 0.57
N ASP A 250 -0.69 -2.10 -0.33
CA ASP A 250 0.20 -1.63 -1.38
C ASP A 250 0.68 -0.22 -1.02
N VAL A 251 1.98 -0.09 -0.78
CA VAL A 251 2.63 1.15 -0.33
C VAL A 251 3.76 1.50 -1.29
N MET A 252 3.93 2.78 -1.61
CA MET A 252 5.03 3.28 -2.42
C MET A 252 5.86 4.27 -1.61
N LEU A 253 7.18 4.22 -1.76
CA LEU A 253 8.08 5.26 -1.25
C LEU A 253 8.35 6.29 -2.35
N ASP A 254 8.39 7.57 -1.98
CA ASP A 254 8.90 8.60 -2.88
C ASP A 254 10.42 8.82 -2.70
N GLU A 255 11.01 9.68 -3.50
CA GLU A 255 12.46 10.00 -3.49
C GLU A 255 12.96 10.52 -2.12
N ARG A 256 12.05 10.97 -1.24
CA ARG A 256 12.34 11.44 0.12
C ARG A 256 12.09 10.35 1.18
N LEU A 257 11.88 9.12 0.75
CA LEU A 257 11.52 7.96 1.59
C LEU A 257 10.17 8.11 2.30
N LYS A 258 9.32 9.06 1.88
CA LYS A 258 7.97 9.20 2.42
C LYS A 258 7.08 8.07 1.87
N PRO A 259 6.39 7.31 2.74
CA PRO A 259 5.46 6.29 2.31
C PRO A 259 4.13 6.91 1.85
N TRP A 260 3.56 6.31 0.81
CA TRP A 260 2.26 6.64 0.24
C TRP A 260 1.41 5.38 0.16
N LEU A 261 0.20 5.43 0.73
CA LEU A 261 -0.78 4.35 0.61
C LEU A 261 -1.38 4.38 -0.79
N ILE A 262 -1.30 3.26 -1.51
CA ILE A 262 -1.82 3.12 -2.87
C ILE A 262 -3.19 2.45 -2.85
N GLU A 263 -3.31 1.29 -2.20
CA GLU A 263 -4.55 0.56 -2.02
C GLU A 263 -4.43 -0.47 -0.88
N VAL A 264 -5.59 -0.98 -0.44
CA VAL A 264 -5.69 -2.11 0.49
C VAL A 264 -6.56 -3.19 -0.15
N ASN A 265 -6.07 -4.42 -0.13
CA ASN A 265 -6.72 -5.57 -0.74
C ASN A 265 -7.30 -6.50 0.33
N ALA A 266 -8.58 -6.87 0.24
CA ALA A 266 -9.28 -7.74 1.19
C ALA A 266 -8.80 -9.19 1.15
N SER A 267 -8.45 -9.71 0.00
CA SER A 267 -7.97 -11.09 -0.18
C SER A 267 -6.68 -11.05 -0.98
N PRO A 268 -5.55 -10.80 -0.31
CA PRO A 268 -4.28 -10.78 -1.02
C PRO A 268 -4.03 -12.14 -1.67
N SER A 269 -3.66 -12.12 -2.97
CA SER A 269 -3.43 -13.36 -3.72
C SER A 269 -2.37 -14.24 -3.05
N LEU A 270 -2.71 -15.50 -2.84
CA LEU A 270 -1.81 -16.55 -2.35
C LEU A 270 -1.17 -17.35 -3.50
N SER A 271 -1.45 -17.02 -4.77
CA SER A 271 -0.75 -17.62 -5.91
C SER A 271 0.74 -17.33 -5.83
N ALA A 272 1.56 -18.33 -6.14
CA ALA A 272 3.00 -18.23 -6.09
C ALA A 272 3.60 -18.44 -7.49
N ASP A 273 4.51 -17.55 -7.88
CA ASP A 273 5.20 -17.64 -9.18
C ASP A 273 6.60 -18.29 -9.02
N THR A 274 7.18 -18.24 -7.84
CA THR A 274 8.51 -18.78 -7.53
C THR A 274 8.46 -19.61 -6.23
N ALA A 275 9.44 -20.45 -6.02
CA ALA A 275 9.58 -21.23 -4.78
C ALA A 275 9.70 -20.30 -3.54
N ALA A 276 10.41 -19.17 -3.67
CA ALA A 276 10.54 -18.19 -2.60
C ALA A 276 9.20 -17.52 -2.26
N ASP A 277 8.40 -17.17 -3.26
CA ASP A 277 7.04 -16.63 -3.08
C ASP A 277 6.10 -17.66 -2.44
N ALA A 278 6.20 -18.94 -2.86
CA ALA A 278 5.45 -20.03 -2.25
C ALA A 278 5.82 -20.21 -0.76
N ALA A 279 7.11 -20.23 -0.44
CA ALA A 279 7.59 -20.37 0.93
C ALA A 279 7.15 -19.20 1.83
N LEU A 280 7.20 -17.96 1.33
CA LEU A 280 6.72 -16.79 2.05
C LEU A 280 5.23 -16.91 2.38
N LYS A 281 4.41 -17.25 1.37
CA LYS A 281 2.96 -17.36 1.54
C LYS A 281 2.55 -18.53 2.42
N ALA A 282 3.26 -19.65 2.36
CA ALA A 282 3.05 -20.78 3.26
C ALA A 282 3.30 -20.36 4.72
N ARG A 283 4.43 -19.69 5.00
CA ARG A 283 4.73 -19.18 6.35
C ARG A 283 3.71 -18.13 6.80
N LEU A 284 3.31 -17.23 5.92
CA LEU A 284 2.30 -16.20 6.21
C LEU A 284 0.97 -16.81 6.66
N VAL A 285 0.50 -17.85 5.94
CA VAL A 285 -0.76 -18.53 6.28
C VAL A 285 -0.63 -19.31 7.58
N ASP A 286 0.47 -20.03 7.76
CA ASP A 286 0.76 -20.81 8.98
C ASP A 286 0.81 -19.90 10.22
N ASP A 287 1.56 -18.79 10.13
CA ASP A 287 1.66 -17.77 11.19
C ASP A 287 0.30 -17.09 11.44
N PHE A 288 -0.50 -16.84 10.40
CA PHE A 288 -1.84 -16.26 10.56
C PHE A 288 -2.79 -17.24 11.28
N MET A 289 -2.77 -18.52 10.94
CA MET A 289 -3.56 -19.53 11.63
C MET A 289 -3.12 -19.68 13.10
N SER A 290 -1.83 -19.63 13.35
CA SER A 290 -1.26 -19.62 14.70
C SER A 290 -1.73 -18.39 15.48
N LEU A 291 -1.69 -17.20 14.87
CA LEU A 291 -2.18 -15.95 15.47
C LEU A 291 -3.65 -16.03 15.89
N LEU A 292 -4.49 -16.68 15.08
CA LEU A 292 -5.91 -16.87 15.37
C LEU A 292 -6.18 -17.84 16.52
N GLY A 293 -5.27 -18.75 16.81
CA GLY A 293 -5.42 -19.71 17.90
C GLY A 293 -6.68 -20.56 17.81
N LEU A 294 -7.04 -21.04 16.60
CA LEU A 294 -8.33 -21.68 16.32
C LEU A 294 -8.64 -22.90 17.22
N GLU A 295 -7.63 -23.55 17.75
CA GLU A 295 -7.74 -24.71 18.65
C GLU A 295 -7.73 -24.31 20.14
N GLY A 296 -7.96 -23.02 20.45
CA GLY A 296 -7.93 -22.51 21.82
C GLY A 296 -6.52 -22.32 22.38
N ALA A 297 -5.51 -22.31 21.52
CA ALA A 297 -4.10 -22.23 21.92
C ALA A 297 -3.75 -21.02 22.84
N TRP A 298 -4.58 -19.97 22.81
CA TRP A 298 -4.36 -18.76 23.59
C TRP A 298 -5.36 -18.57 24.74
N ALA A 299 -6.24 -19.56 25.01
CA ALA A 299 -7.30 -19.43 26.00
C ALA A 299 -6.76 -19.14 27.41
N ASP A 300 -5.68 -19.81 27.79
CA ASP A 300 -5.05 -19.66 29.12
C ASP A 300 -4.02 -18.52 29.17
N ALA A 301 -3.58 -18.01 28.01
CA ALA A 301 -2.53 -17.01 27.92
C ALA A 301 -3.04 -15.55 27.81
N GLY A 302 -4.37 -15.33 27.80
CA GLY A 302 -4.96 -14.02 27.66
C GLY A 302 -4.83 -13.42 26.25
N GLY A 303 -4.36 -14.21 25.27
CA GLY A 303 -4.17 -13.79 23.88
C GLY A 303 -2.85 -14.25 23.27
N PRO A 304 -2.66 -14.05 21.95
CA PRO A 304 -1.42 -14.42 21.28
C PRO A 304 -0.24 -13.58 21.77
N PRO A 305 0.97 -14.18 21.88
CA PRO A 305 2.18 -13.44 22.23
C PRO A 305 2.55 -12.43 21.15
N SER A 306 3.32 -11.40 21.48
CA SER A 306 3.93 -10.52 20.49
C SER A 306 5.47 -10.59 20.61
N PRO A 307 6.15 -11.01 19.54
CA PRO A 307 5.63 -11.43 18.23
C PRO A 307 4.91 -12.77 18.24
N CYS A 308 4.02 -13.00 17.26
CA CYS A 308 3.40 -14.30 16.99
C CYS A 308 3.81 -14.77 15.58
N GLY A 309 4.70 -15.76 15.50
CA GLY A 309 5.37 -16.07 14.25
C GLY A 309 6.06 -14.85 13.66
N GLY A 310 5.81 -14.54 12.40
CA GLY A 310 6.31 -13.34 11.74
C GLY A 310 5.44 -12.09 11.95
N PHE A 311 4.37 -12.14 12.75
CA PHE A 311 3.51 -11.00 13.06
C PHE A 311 3.96 -10.25 14.29
N ASP A 312 4.12 -8.93 14.15
CA ASP A 312 4.31 -7.99 15.25
C ASP A 312 3.01 -7.25 15.54
N LEU A 313 2.65 -7.14 16.83
CA LEU A 313 1.52 -6.31 17.25
C LEU A 313 1.86 -4.84 17.01
N VAL A 314 1.16 -4.20 16.08
CA VAL A 314 1.40 -2.79 15.72
C VAL A 314 0.36 -1.85 16.31
N TRP A 315 -0.78 -2.38 16.74
CA TRP A 315 -1.81 -1.62 17.42
C TRP A 315 -2.68 -2.50 18.30
N SER A 316 -2.85 -2.08 19.57
CA SER A 316 -3.87 -2.58 20.50
C SER A 316 -4.25 -1.45 21.45
N ARG A 317 -5.49 -1.48 21.96
CA ARG A 317 -5.95 -0.51 22.96
C ARG A 317 -5.17 -0.61 24.26
N ASP A 318 -4.78 -1.83 24.64
CA ASP A 318 -4.15 -2.13 25.93
C ASP A 318 -2.62 -2.12 25.86
N ALA A 319 -2.04 -2.05 24.68
CA ALA A 319 -0.61 -1.83 24.51
C ALA A 319 -0.27 -0.35 24.67
N PRO A 320 0.84 0.00 25.32
CA PRO A 320 1.33 1.37 25.34
C PRO A 320 1.42 1.86 23.89
N GLN A 321 0.76 2.97 23.60
CA GLN A 321 0.46 3.49 22.26
C GLN A 321 1.74 3.59 21.42
N PRO A 322 2.01 2.65 20.48
CA PRO A 322 3.21 2.75 19.66
C PRO A 322 3.20 3.98 18.75
N CYS A 323 2.00 4.55 18.48
CA CYS A 323 1.84 5.65 17.53
C CYS A 323 2.50 6.98 17.91
N ALA A 324 2.73 7.25 19.20
CA ALA A 324 3.48 8.45 19.62
C ALA A 324 5.00 8.22 19.59
N GLU A 325 5.44 6.97 19.59
CA GLU A 325 6.85 6.57 19.67
C GLU A 325 7.38 5.86 18.41
N PHE A 326 6.53 5.60 17.42
CA PHE A 326 6.93 4.91 16.18
C PHE A 326 8.13 5.53 15.45
N PRO A 327 8.40 6.84 15.52
CA PRO A 327 9.65 7.38 15.01
C PRO A 327 10.89 6.91 15.78
N LYS A 328 10.72 6.35 17.01
CA LYS A 328 11.82 5.94 17.89
C LYS A 328 11.97 4.43 18.02
N ALA A 329 10.95 3.65 17.76
CA ALA A 329 11.03 2.19 17.77
C ALA A 329 11.52 1.67 16.42
N ALA A 330 12.58 0.88 16.40
CA ALA A 330 13.08 0.24 15.20
C ALA A 330 11.96 -0.63 14.59
N SER A 331 11.49 -0.28 13.38
CA SER A 331 10.52 -1.09 12.67
C SER A 331 11.08 -2.48 12.39
N MET A 332 10.28 -3.51 12.65
CA MET A 332 10.62 -4.91 12.35
C MET A 332 10.32 -5.30 10.89
N LEU A 333 9.73 -4.40 10.09
CA LEU A 333 9.51 -4.64 8.66
C LEU A 333 10.81 -4.96 7.93
N GLY A 334 10.83 -6.11 7.25
CA GLY A 334 12.02 -6.61 6.58
C GLY A 334 13.18 -6.94 7.51
N ALA A 335 12.96 -7.00 8.84
CA ALA A 335 13.98 -7.46 9.76
C ALA A 335 14.18 -8.96 9.56
N VAL A 336 15.40 -9.32 9.20
CA VAL A 336 15.89 -10.70 9.32
C VAL A 336 16.39 -10.80 10.74
N ASN A 337 16.08 -11.87 11.45
CA ASN A 337 16.55 -12.13 12.82
C ASN A 337 18.09 -12.23 12.92
N ASP A 338 18.79 -11.98 11.82
CA ASP A 338 20.20 -12.20 11.62
C ASP A 338 20.87 -10.96 11.01
N ARG A 339 20.74 -9.80 11.71
CA ARG A 339 21.47 -8.56 11.35
C ARG A 339 23.00 -8.74 11.33
N ALA A 340 23.50 -9.80 11.98
CA ALA A 340 24.91 -10.14 12.06
C ALA A 340 25.32 -11.22 11.04
N SER A 341 24.38 -11.75 10.21
CA SER A 341 24.74 -12.82 9.30
C SER A 341 25.77 -12.36 8.27
N PRO A 342 26.78 -13.20 7.96
CA PRO A 342 27.76 -12.87 6.94
C PRO A 342 27.13 -12.62 5.57
N ALA A 343 25.98 -13.23 5.27
CA ALA A 343 25.23 -12.99 4.05
C ALA A 343 24.64 -11.57 3.99
N PHE A 344 24.02 -11.11 5.10
CA PHE A 344 23.50 -9.74 5.21
C PHE A 344 24.59 -8.70 5.07
N LEU A 345 25.71 -8.88 5.77
CA LEU A 345 26.86 -7.96 5.68
C LEU A 345 27.44 -7.86 4.27
N ARG A 346 27.57 -8.99 3.57
CA ARG A 346 28.03 -9.00 2.15
C ARG A 346 27.06 -8.24 1.23
N VAL A 347 25.74 -8.41 1.40
CA VAL A 347 24.74 -7.67 0.62
C VAL A 347 24.84 -6.17 0.90
N LYS A 348 24.92 -5.78 2.16
CA LYS A 348 25.08 -4.37 2.57
C LYS A 348 26.35 -3.72 1.96
N GLN A 349 27.49 -4.41 1.99
CA GLN A 349 28.75 -3.94 1.39
C GLN A 349 28.65 -3.77 -0.12
N ARG A 350 28.06 -4.73 -0.82
CA ARG A 350 27.89 -4.65 -2.29
C ARG A 350 26.99 -3.48 -2.71
N ILE A 351 25.91 -3.23 -1.97
CA ILE A 351 25.00 -2.12 -2.27
C ILE A 351 25.67 -0.78 -1.98
N ALA A 352 26.40 -0.66 -0.87
CA ALA A 352 27.16 0.55 -0.54
C ALA A 352 28.19 0.87 -1.62
N ALA A 353 28.96 -0.13 -2.09
CA ALA A 353 29.92 0.05 -3.18
C ALA A 353 29.27 0.48 -4.50
N ALA A 354 28.12 -0.13 -4.86
CA ALA A 354 27.39 0.23 -6.07
C ALA A 354 26.76 1.64 -5.99
N HIS A 355 26.40 2.09 -4.78
CA HIS A 355 25.87 3.44 -4.57
C HIS A 355 27.00 4.48 -4.67
N ALA A 356 28.15 4.23 -4.04
CA ALA A 356 29.33 5.10 -4.13
C ALA A 356 29.77 5.31 -5.58
N ALA A 357 29.86 4.23 -6.38
CA ALA A 357 30.23 4.27 -7.79
C ALA A 357 29.23 5.02 -8.72
N ARG A 358 28.05 5.43 -8.22
CA ARG A 358 27.08 6.24 -8.97
C ARG A 358 27.07 7.70 -8.58
N MET A 359 27.75 8.03 -7.48
CA MET A 359 27.88 9.40 -6.98
C MET A 359 29.17 10.05 -7.50
N GLU A 360 30.12 9.25 -8.00
CA GLU A 360 31.28 9.64 -8.81
C GLU A 360 30.92 9.73 -10.29
#